data_0b7e46e287ed4d8e2f66386df20ab967
#
_entry.id   0b7e46e287ed4d8e2f66386df20ab967
#
_cell.length_a   1.000
_cell.length_b   1.000
_cell.length_c   1.000
_cell.angle_alpha   90.00
_cell.angle_beta   90.00
_cell.angle_gamma   90.00
#
_symmetry.space_group_name_H-M   'P 1'
#
loop_
_entity.id
_entity.type
_entity.pdbx_description
1 polymer ?
#
loop_
_entity_poly.entity_id
_entity_poly.type
_entity_poly.pdbx_seq_one_letter_code
_entity_poly.pdbx_strand_id
1 'polypeptide(L)'
;MTPSRDISGLIEIMAQLRTPVTGCPWDLEQTFATIAPYTIEEAYEVAEAITRNDMHNLCDELGDLLLQVVFHARMAEEQGAFAFGDVVEALTR
;
A
#
# COMPACT_ATOMS: atom_id res chain seq x y z
N MET A 1 -3.72 16.57 4.16
CA MET A 1 -3.23 15.44 4.95
C MET A 1 -1.89 15.80 5.57
N THR A 2 -1.74 15.62 6.86
CA THR A 2 -0.48 15.90 7.55
C THR A 2 0.48 14.74 7.38
N PRO A 3 1.72 14.94 6.90
CA PRO A 3 2.69 13.86 6.80
C PRO A 3 2.94 13.21 8.16
N SER A 4 3.16 11.89 8.14
CA SER A 4 3.42 11.10 9.33
C SER A 4 4.60 10.17 9.08
N ARG A 5 5.32 9.83 10.16
CA ARG A 5 6.39 8.82 10.11
C ARG A 5 5.93 7.47 10.64
N ASP A 6 4.65 7.37 11.05
CA ASP A 6 4.11 6.16 11.65
C ASP A 6 3.24 5.42 10.64
N ILE A 7 3.47 4.11 10.54
CA ILE A 7 2.68 3.24 9.63
C ILE A 7 1.19 3.29 9.95
N SER A 8 0.81 3.54 11.19
CA SER A 8 -0.61 3.62 11.58
C SER A 8 -1.34 4.72 10.81
N GLY A 9 -0.65 5.82 10.51
CA GLY A 9 -1.21 6.91 9.71
C GLY A 9 -1.58 6.45 8.31
N LEU A 10 -0.71 5.68 7.67
CA LEU A 10 -0.97 5.15 6.33
C LEU A 10 -2.12 4.14 6.34
N ILE A 11 -2.15 3.28 7.34
CA ILE A 11 -3.22 2.28 7.50
C ILE A 11 -4.57 2.98 7.65
N GLU A 12 -4.62 4.05 8.48
CA GLU A 12 -5.84 4.83 8.69
C GLU A 12 -6.30 5.53 7.41
N ILE A 13 -5.37 6.11 6.66
CA ILE A 13 -5.68 6.76 5.39
C ILE A 13 -6.32 5.76 4.43
N MET A 14 -5.76 4.57 4.31
CA MET A 14 -6.30 3.54 3.42
C MET A 14 -7.69 3.12 3.86
N ALA A 15 -7.92 2.98 5.17
CA ALA A 15 -9.23 2.65 5.70
C ALA A 15 -10.27 3.72 5.31
N GLN A 16 -9.89 4.99 5.39
CA GLN A 16 -10.77 6.10 5.01
C GLN A 16 -11.07 6.10 3.51
N LEU A 17 -10.05 5.87 2.68
CA LEU A 17 -10.21 5.82 1.21
C LEU A 17 -11.14 4.68 0.79
N ARG A 18 -11.15 3.59 1.54
CA ARG A 18 -11.97 2.41 1.27
C ARG A 18 -13.28 2.38 2.07
N THR A 19 -13.66 3.47 2.73
CA THR A 19 -14.94 3.54 3.43
C THR A 19 -16.07 3.70 2.42
N PRO A 20 -17.12 2.85 2.47
CA PRO A 20 -18.26 2.99 1.56
C PRO A 20 -18.87 4.39 1.62
N VAL A 21 -19.28 4.90 0.48
CA VAL A 21 -19.95 6.20 0.27
C VAL A 21 -19.00 7.41 0.41
N THR A 22 -18.22 7.51 1.51
CA THR A 22 -17.37 8.67 1.76
C THR A 22 -15.94 8.51 1.27
N GLY A 23 -15.54 7.31 0.91
CA GLY A 23 -14.19 7.03 0.43
C GLY A 23 -13.97 7.49 -1.02
N CYS A 24 -12.78 7.18 -1.54
CA CYS A 24 -12.43 7.50 -2.92
C CYS A 24 -13.11 6.51 -3.87
N PRO A 25 -13.95 6.97 -4.83
CA PRO A 25 -14.64 6.05 -5.74
C PRO A 25 -13.71 5.10 -6.49
N TRP A 26 -12.54 5.59 -6.94
CA TRP A 26 -11.57 4.76 -7.63
C TRP A 26 -11.03 3.64 -6.72
N ASP A 27 -10.66 3.99 -5.48
CA ASP A 27 -10.14 3.02 -4.51
C ASP A 27 -11.19 1.98 -4.13
N LEU A 28 -12.46 2.40 -4.02
CA LEU A 28 -13.55 1.50 -3.65
C LEU A 28 -13.84 0.44 -4.73
N GLU A 29 -13.54 0.74 -5.98
CA GLU A 29 -13.77 -0.18 -7.10
C GLU A 29 -12.68 -1.22 -7.26
N GLN A 30 -11.55 -1.06 -6.59
CA GLN A 30 -10.40 -1.93 -6.79
C GLN A 30 -10.56 -3.29 -6.11
N THR A 31 -9.92 -4.29 -6.73
CA THR A 31 -9.82 -5.66 -6.21
C THR A 31 -8.35 -6.08 -6.22
N PHE A 32 -8.03 -7.23 -5.65
CA PHE A 32 -6.66 -7.77 -5.73
C PHE A 32 -6.19 -7.83 -7.18
N ALA A 33 -7.05 -8.33 -8.07
CA ALA A 33 -6.69 -8.49 -9.48
C ALA A 33 -6.42 -7.15 -10.18
N THR A 34 -7.17 -6.10 -9.86
CA THR A 34 -6.99 -4.79 -10.49
C THR A 34 -5.78 -4.04 -9.92
N ILE A 35 -5.40 -4.32 -8.68
CA ILE A 35 -4.23 -3.67 -8.05
C ILE A 35 -2.93 -4.43 -8.33
N ALA A 36 -2.98 -5.76 -8.53
CA ALA A 36 -1.77 -6.56 -8.75
C ALA A 36 -0.82 -6.00 -9.83
N PRO A 37 -1.30 -5.53 -11.00
CA PRO A 37 -0.40 -4.93 -12.00
C PRO A 37 0.34 -3.69 -11.48
N TYR A 38 -0.29 -2.87 -10.66
CA TYR A 38 0.35 -1.69 -10.05
C TYR A 38 1.43 -2.11 -9.05
N THR A 39 1.19 -3.19 -8.30
CA THR A 39 2.17 -3.72 -7.36
C THR A 39 3.45 -4.14 -8.10
N ILE A 40 3.30 -4.82 -9.24
CA ILE A 40 4.43 -5.24 -10.08
C ILE A 40 5.16 -4.01 -10.63
N GLU A 41 4.41 -3.03 -11.13
CA GLU A 41 4.97 -1.80 -11.68
C GLU A 41 5.78 -1.05 -10.63
N GLU A 42 5.26 -0.92 -9.41
CA GLU A 42 5.97 -0.23 -8.33
C GLU A 42 7.25 -0.96 -7.93
N ALA A 43 7.27 -2.29 -7.97
CA ALA A 43 8.49 -3.06 -7.73
C ALA A 43 9.56 -2.75 -8.80
N TYR A 44 9.17 -2.64 -10.06
CA TYR A 44 10.09 -2.24 -11.13
C TYR A 44 10.60 -0.81 -10.94
N GLU A 45 9.74 0.11 -10.50
CA GLU A 45 10.16 1.49 -10.23
C GLU A 45 11.20 1.55 -9.11
N VAL A 46 11.05 0.74 -8.08
CA VAL A 46 12.06 0.61 -7.02
C VAL A 46 13.39 0.13 -7.62
N ALA A 47 13.35 -0.92 -8.42
CA ALA A 47 14.55 -1.49 -9.05
C ALA A 47 15.25 -0.47 -9.97
N GLU A 48 14.46 0.31 -10.71
CA GLU A 48 14.99 1.34 -11.60
C GLU A 48 15.69 2.46 -10.81
N ALA A 49 15.07 2.91 -9.71
CA ALA A 49 15.67 3.93 -8.85
C ALA A 49 17.01 3.46 -8.28
N ILE A 50 17.11 2.18 -7.92
CA ILE A 50 18.37 1.57 -7.45
C ILE A 50 19.42 1.58 -8.56
N THR A 51 19.03 1.19 -9.79
CA THR A 51 19.94 1.17 -10.95
C THR A 51 20.50 2.57 -11.24
N ARG A 52 19.68 3.61 -11.10
CA ARG A 52 20.09 4.99 -11.32
C ARG A 52 20.82 5.60 -10.13
N ASN A 53 20.91 4.88 -9.02
CA ASN A 53 21.51 5.38 -7.78
C ASN A 53 20.86 6.69 -7.31
N ASP A 54 19.55 6.79 -7.46
CA ASP A 54 18.77 7.98 -7.09
C ASP A 54 18.07 7.73 -5.76
N MET A 55 18.73 8.11 -4.66
CA MET A 55 18.23 7.82 -3.31
C MET A 55 16.96 8.58 -2.98
N HIS A 56 16.79 9.80 -3.50
CA HIS A 56 15.57 10.56 -3.26
C HIS A 56 14.37 9.87 -3.92
N ASN A 57 14.54 9.47 -5.19
CA ASN A 57 13.49 8.76 -5.91
C ASN A 57 13.23 7.37 -5.31
N LEU A 58 14.29 6.70 -4.84
CA LEU A 58 14.13 5.39 -4.17
C LEU A 58 13.22 5.51 -2.94
N CYS A 59 13.38 6.56 -2.15
CA CYS A 59 12.52 6.80 -0.99
C CYS A 59 11.04 6.92 -1.41
N ASP A 60 10.77 7.70 -2.45
CA ASP A 60 9.41 7.87 -2.96
C ASP A 60 8.83 6.56 -3.49
N GLU A 61 9.63 5.80 -4.25
CA GLU A 61 9.17 4.54 -4.83
C GLU A 61 8.95 3.46 -3.77
N LEU A 62 9.75 3.44 -2.71
CA LEU A 62 9.52 2.54 -1.58
C LEU A 62 8.20 2.87 -0.87
N GLY A 63 7.88 4.16 -0.76
CA GLY A 63 6.58 4.58 -0.24
C GLY A 63 5.43 4.09 -1.09
N ASP A 64 5.55 4.22 -2.42
CA ASP A 64 4.54 3.76 -3.35
C ASP A 64 4.37 2.24 -3.29
N LEU A 65 5.47 1.50 -3.14
CA LEU A 65 5.40 0.04 -2.98
C LEU A 65 4.74 -0.34 -1.65
N LEU A 66 5.07 0.38 -0.58
CA LEU A 66 4.44 0.16 0.73
C LEU A 66 2.93 0.43 0.65
N LEU A 67 2.52 1.44 -0.10
CA LEU A 67 1.10 1.73 -0.32
C LEU A 67 0.39 0.51 -0.92
N GLN A 68 1.02 -0.20 -1.86
CA GLN A 68 0.45 -1.41 -2.43
C GLN A 68 0.22 -2.48 -1.37
N VAL A 69 1.19 -2.67 -0.48
CA VAL A 69 1.07 -3.65 0.61
C VAL A 69 -0.12 -3.30 1.51
N VAL A 70 -0.23 -2.04 1.91
CA VAL A 70 -1.32 -1.57 2.78
C VAL A 70 -2.67 -1.68 2.07
N PHE A 71 -2.72 -1.41 0.76
CA PHE A 71 -3.93 -1.53 -0.04
C PHE A 71 -4.44 -2.98 -0.05
N HIS A 72 -3.55 -3.93 -0.35
CA HIS A 72 -3.90 -5.36 -0.34
C HIS A 72 -4.34 -5.81 1.06
N ALA A 73 -3.62 -5.39 2.10
CA ALA A 73 -3.95 -5.76 3.48
C ALA A 73 -5.33 -5.23 3.87
N ARG A 74 -5.69 -4.02 3.44
CA ARG A 74 -7.02 -3.47 3.73
C ARG A 74 -8.11 -4.25 3.03
N MET A 75 -7.92 -4.62 1.76
CA MET A 75 -8.89 -5.44 1.04
C MET A 75 -9.05 -6.81 1.70
N ALA A 76 -7.95 -7.41 2.17
CA ALA A 76 -8.00 -8.69 2.89
C ALA A 76 -8.75 -8.56 4.22
N GLU A 77 -8.55 -7.47 4.94
CA GLU A 77 -9.27 -7.20 6.19
C GLU A 77 -10.78 -7.08 5.95
N GLU A 78 -11.17 -6.41 4.87
CA GLU A 78 -12.58 -6.28 4.50
C GLU A 78 -13.23 -7.63 4.23
N GLN A 79 -12.47 -8.62 3.77
CA GLN A 79 -12.94 -9.97 3.54
C GLN A 79 -12.86 -10.87 4.78
N GLY A 80 -12.34 -10.34 5.88
CA GLY A 80 -12.14 -11.12 7.09
C GLY A 80 -10.99 -12.12 7.01
N ALA A 81 -10.07 -11.95 6.05
CA ALA A 81 -8.96 -12.88 5.85
C ALA A 81 -7.77 -12.59 6.76
N PHE A 82 -7.27 -11.36 6.73
CA PHE A 82 -6.16 -10.90 7.59
C PHE A 82 -6.08 -9.37 7.52
N ALA A 83 -5.30 -8.78 8.41
CA ALA A 83 -5.06 -7.33 8.42
C ALA A 83 -3.56 -7.06 8.31
N PHE A 84 -3.16 -5.80 8.24
CA PHE A 84 -1.76 -5.42 8.10
C PHE A 84 -0.87 -6.01 9.20
N GLY A 85 -1.36 -6.04 10.44
CA GLY A 85 -0.61 -6.64 11.56
C GLY A 85 -0.23 -8.09 11.30
N ASP A 86 -1.10 -8.84 10.64
CA ASP A 86 -0.82 -10.24 10.30
C ASP A 86 0.29 -10.36 9.26
N VAL A 87 0.40 -9.39 8.35
CA VAL A 87 1.49 -9.36 7.38
C VAL A 87 2.82 -9.15 8.08
N VAL A 88 2.86 -8.25 9.06
CA VAL A 88 4.06 -8.00 9.88
C VAL A 88 4.43 -9.25 10.67
N GLU A 89 3.45 -9.90 11.29
CA GLU A 89 3.66 -11.13 12.04
C GLU A 89 4.22 -12.24 11.17
N ALA A 90 3.67 -12.40 9.96
CA ALA A 90 4.13 -13.43 9.02
C ALA A 90 5.63 -13.29 8.71
N LEU A 91 6.11 -12.05 8.63
CA LEU A 91 7.52 -11.78 8.33
C LEU A 91 8.42 -11.97 9.57
N THR A 92 7.89 -11.70 10.75
CA THR A 92 8.70 -11.66 11.98
C THR A 92 8.69 -12.96 12.79
N ARG A 93 7.84 -13.89 12.46
CA ARG A 93 7.77 -15.19 13.15
C ARG A 93 8.85 -16.18 12.69
#